data_141adac846b1f1f2c23dbab6e7e9e0a6
#
_entry.id   141adac846b1f1f2c23dbab6e7e9e0a6
#
_cell.length_a   1.000
_cell.length_b   1.000
_cell.length_c   1.000
_cell.angle_alpha   90.00
_cell.angle_beta   90.00
_cell.angle_gamma   90.00
#
_symmetry.space_group_name_H-M   'P 1'
#
loop_
_entity.id
_entity.type
_entity.pdbx_description
1 polymer ?
#
loop_
_entity_poly.entity_id
_entity_poly.type
_entity_poly.pdbx_seq_one_letter_code
_entity_poly.pdbx_strand_id
1 'polypeptide(L)'
;MPIYRFGQTAIERVEETTFGSVGVRERADLQRLLREHIEVISPNTLIISEEFGEWEESRRRIDLPGIDEDANLVVIELKRTEDGGHMDLQAIRYASMVSTLTFDQSVDIYRRHLARLGKQEQDARRLLLDFLGWDEQDDDEFAQDVRIVLASAEFSKELTSSVLWLLDHDINIRCVRLKPYRLGDQILVDVQQIIPLPEIAEYQIRVREKVQKERQSRTSNADFTRFDVQFDGERSTSMWKRNAIHFLCKRACEKGTTPDELIALFDWRPNRVWYAVDGTVDAAGFEKLAAMKASSGGPPFDHRRWLCDDDQLLHTNGCTYAFSSQWGGAKWHRAMKLLQEKYPQFNISYSPTA
;
A
#
# COMPACT_ATOMS: atom_id res chain seq x y z
N MET A 1 24.18 -16.91 -4.91
CA MET A 1 25.31 -17.07 -3.95
C MET A 1 25.27 -18.50 -3.44
N PRO A 2 26.41 -19.14 -3.09
CA PRO A 2 26.36 -20.51 -2.55
C PRO A 2 25.74 -20.51 -1.16
N ILE A 3 24.88 -21.49 -0.89
CA ILE A 3 24.30 -21.73 0.44
C ILE A 3 25.10 -22.85 1.11
N TYR A 4 25.31 -22.73 2.41
CA TYR A 4 26.02 -23.73 3.20
C TYR A 4 25.19 -24.16 4.38
N ARG A 5 25.17 -25.46 4.64
CA ARG A 5 24.67 -26.03 5.90
C ARG A 5 25.77 -25.92 6.94
N PHE A 6 25.46 -25.31 8.07
CA PHE A 6 26.36 -25.20 9.22
C PHE A 6 26.06 -26.35 10.19
N GLY A 7 26.92 -27.36 10.23
CA GLY A 7 26.84 -28.46 11.19
C GLY A 7 27.79 -28.22 12.38
N GLN A 8 27.69 -29.07 13.39
CA GLN A 8 28.55 -28.94 14.57
C GLN A 8 30.03 -29.21 14.29
N THR A 9 30.35 -30.01 13.26
CA THR A 9 31.72 -30.45 12.93
C THR A 9 32.18 -30.10 11.55
N ALA A 10 31.27 -29.66 10.66
CA ALA A 10 31.58 -29.36 9.26
C ALA A 10 30.66 -28.27 8.69
N ILE A 11 31.15 -27.59 7.67
CA ILE A 11 30.37 -26.71 6.78
C ILE A 11 30.22 -27.42 5.45
N GLU A 12 29.01 -27.69 5.04
CA GLU A 12 28.69 -28.42 3.81
C GLU A 12 28.02 -27.50 2.81
N ARG A 13 28.48 -27.46 1.57
CA ARG A 13 27.83 -26.71 0.50
C ARG A 13 26.53 -27.41 0.11
N VAL A 14 25.42 -26.67 0.11
CA VAL A 14 24.13 -27.17 -0.40
C VAL A 14 24.16 -27.14 -1.91
N GLU A 15 23.71 -28.24 -2.52
CA GLU A 15 23.73 -28.41 -3.97
C GLU A 15 22.70 -27.51 -4.63
N GLU A 16 23.16 -26.73 -5.59
CA GLU A 16 22.31 -25.91 -6.46
C GLU A 16 21.59 -26.82 -7.46
N THR A 17 20.29 -26.56 -7.68
CA THR A 17 19.45 -27.38 -8.55
C THR A 17 18.57 -26.51 -9.44
N THR A 18 17.70 -27.09 -10.25
CA THR A 18 16.71 -26.37 -11.05
C THR A 18 15.31 -26.86 -10.69
N PHE A 19 14.31 -25.98 -10.81
CA PHE A 19 12.91 -26.38 -10.60
C PHE A 19 12.49 -27.56 -11.49
N GLY A 20 13.01 -27.59 -12.73
CA GLY A 20 12.75 -28.70 -13.65
C GLY A 20 13.31 -30.03 -13.16
N SER A 21 14.55 -30.06 -12.66
CA SER A 21 15.21 -31.29 -12.19
C SER A 21 14.61 -31.87 -10.92
N VAL A 22 13.98 -31.01 -10.10
CA VAL A 22 13.27 -31.45 -8.88
C VAL A 22 11.77 -31.63 -9.10
N GLY A 23 11.29 -31.59 -10.37
CA GLY A 23 9.92 -31.90 -10.73
C GLY A 23 8.90 -30.78 -10.42
N VAL A 24 9.33 -29.59 -10.03
CA VAL A 24 8.45 -28.45 -9.76
C VAL A 24 7.94 -27.86 -11.08
N ARG A 25 6.63 -27.84 -11.24
CA ARG A 25 5.95 -27.28 -12.42
C ARG A 25 5.59 -25.81 -12.18
N GLU A 26 5.67 -24.99 -13.25
CA GLU A 26 5.46 -23.55 -13.16
C GLU A 26 4.07 -23.18 -12.58
N ARG A 27 3.00 -23.66 -13.19
CA ARG A 27 1.62 -23.34 -12.77
C ARG A 27 1.12 -24.15 -11.59
N ALA A 28 1.29 -25.47 -11.68
CA ALA A 28 0.69 -26.38 -10.71
C ALA A 28 1.34 -26.34 -9.33
N ASP A 29 2.61 -25.95 -9.25
CA ASP A 29 3.38 -25.98 -8.02
C ASP A 29 3.88 -24.57 -7.67
N LEU A 30 4.73 -23.93 -8.47
CA LEU A 30 5.35 -22.64 -8.16
C LEU A 30 4.30 -21.51 -8.05
N GLN A 31 3.47 -21.33 -9.08
CA GLN A 31 2.44 -20.28 -9.11
C GLN A 31 1.41 -20.49 -7.97
N ARG A 32 0.94 -21.73 -7.78
CA ARG A 32 -0.03 -22.05 -6.72
C ARG A 32 0.53 -21.73 -5.33
N LEU A 33 1.78 -22.13 -5.02
CA LEU A 33 2.40 -21.88 -3.73
C LEU A 33 2.68 -20.39 -3.52
N LEU A 34 3.16 -19.68 -4.54
CA LEU A 34 3.40 -18.24 -4.45
C LEU A 34 2.10 -17.43 -4.34
N ARG A 35 0.99 -17.90 -4.94
CA ARG A 35 -0.32 -17.28 -4.71
C ARG A 35 -0.74 -17.36 -3.24
N GLU A 36 -0.48 -18.49 -2.58
CA GLU A 36 -0.83 -18.72 -1.18
C GLU A 36 0.15 -18.02 -0.22
N HIS A 37 1.38 -17.77 -0.67
CA HIS A 37 2.48 -17.15 0.08
C HIS A 37 3.12 -16.02 -0.70
N ILE A 38 2.30 -15.08 -1.13
CA ILE A 38 2.76 -14.00 -2.02
C ILE A 38 3.76 -13.05 -1.35
N GLU A 39 3.73 -12.96 -0.04
CA GLU A 39 4.68 -12.19 0.77
C GLU A 39 6.13 -12.58 0.51
N VAL A 40 6.38 -13.80 0.02
CA VAL A 40 7.72 -14.29 -0.33
C VAL A 40 8.36 -13.47 -1.46
N ILE A 41 7.58 -13.01 -2.45
CA ILE A 41 8.07 -12.27 -3.62
C ILE A 41 7.51 -10.85 -3.73
N SER A 42 6.38 -10.59 -3.11
CA SER A 42 5.71 -9.29 -3.14
C SER A 42 5.00 -9.05 -1.81
N PRO A 43 5.73 -8.62 -0.75
CA PRO A 43 5.14 -8.27 0.52
C PRO A 43 4.03 -7.23 0.35
N ASN A 44 3.03 -7.27 1.24
CA ASN A 44 1.92 -6.32 1.28
C ASN A 44 1.13 -6.27 -0.04
N THR A 45 0.91 -7.45 -0.65
CA THR A 45 0.13 -7.60 -1.88
C THR A 45 -1.01 -8.59 -1.67
N LEU A 46 -2.22 -8.21 -2.07
CA LEU A 46 -3.39 -9.09 -2.13
C LEU A 46 -3.56 -9.60 -3.57
N ILE A 47 -3.52 -10.91 -3.77
CA ILE A 47 -3.81 -11.52 -5.08
C ILE A 47 -5.31 -11.52 -5.32
N ILE A 48 -5.74 -10.90 -6.42
CA ILE A 48 -7.15 -10.78 -6.80
C ILE A 48 -7.57 -11.74 -7.91
N SER A 49 -6.62 -12.39 -8.58
CA SER A 49 -6.89 -13.44 -9.57
C SER A 49 -5.65 -14.29 -9.85
N GLU A 50 -5.83 -15.36 -10.62
CA GLU A 50 -4.77 -16.14 -11.25
C GLU A 50 -5.14 -16.42 -12.69
N GLU A 51 -4.14 -16.54 -13.58
CA GLU A 51 -4.35 -16.78 -15.04
C GLU A 51 -5.39 -15.80 -15.63
N PHE A 52 -5.27 -14.51 -15.26
CA PHE A 52 -6.23 -13.48 -15.67
C PHE A 52 -6.02 -13.05 -17.11
N GLY A 53 -7.07 -13.11 -17.93
CA GLY A 53 -7.01 -12.77 -19.34
C GLY A 53 -8.42 -12.58 -19.93
N GLU A 54 -9.16 -11.56 -19.49
CA GLU A 54 -10.51 -11.25 -19.96
C GLU A 54 -10.55 -10.27 -21.14
N TRP A 55 -9.50 -10.27 -21.97
CA TRP A 55 -9.43 -9.40 -23.15
C TRP A 55 -9.90 -10.14 -24.40
N GLU A 56 -10.84 -9.55 -25.12
CA GLU A 56 -11.52 -10.16 -26.27
C GLU A 56 -10.58 -10.64 -27.38
N GLU A 57 -9.40 -10.05 -27.51
CA GLU A 57 -8.45 -10.35 -28.60
C GLU A 57 -7.18 -11.10 -28.18
N SER A 58 -6.99 -11.42 -26.90
CA SER A 58 -5.75 -12.03 -26.40
C SER A 58 -5.99 -13.33 -25.64
N ARG A 59 -5.29 -14.41 -26.07
CA ARG A 59 -5.22 -15.67 -25.31
C ARG A 59 -4.17 -15.64 -24.18
N ARG A 60 -3.51 -14.51 -23.98
CA ARG A 60 -2.46 -14.35 -22.99
C ARG A 60 -3.08 -14.04 -21.62
N ARG A 61 -2.40 -14.48 -20.58
CA ARG A 61 -2.91 -14.36 -19.21
C ARG A 61 -1.81 -13.87 -18.30
N ILE A 62 -2.16 -13.01 -17.35
CA ILE A 62 -1.31 -12.60 -16.24
C ILE A 62 -1.30 -13.76 -15.25
N ASP A 63 -0.12 -14.19 -14.82
CA ASP A 63 0.00 -15.29 -13.87
C ASP A 63 -0.70 -14.94 -12.55
N LEU A 64 -0.33 -13.84 -11.91
CA LEU A 64 -0.93 -13.39 -10.64
C LEU A 64 -1.14 -11.86 -10.64
N PRO A 65 -2.34 -11.36 -10.96
CA PRO A 65 -2.66 -9.96 -10.71
C PRO A 65 -3.03 -9.74 -9.24
N GLY A 66 -2.60 -8.61 -8.70
CA GLY A 66 -2.83 -8.22 -7.31
C GLY A 66 -3.06 -6.73 -7.13
N ILE A 67 -3.23 -6.35 -5.87
CA ILE A 67 -3.31 -4.96 -5.42
C ILE A 67 -2.38 -4.84 -4.21
N ASP A 68 -1.59 -3.78 -4.13
CA ASP A 68 -0.73 -3.52 -2.98
C ASP A 68 -1.42 -2.66 -1.90
N GLU A 69 -0.76 -2.49 -0.76
CA GLU A 69 -1.27 -1.69 0.36
C GLU A 69 -1.46 -0.20 0.04
N ASP A 70 -0.78 0.31 -0.99
CA ASP A 70 -0.91 1.68 -1.48
C ASP A 70 -2.00 1.80 -2.57
N ALA A 71 -2.82 0.76 -2.75
CA ALA A 71 -3.90 0.65 -3.74
C ALA A 71 -3.44 0.64 -5.21
N ASN A 72 -2.15 0.38 -5.48
CA ASN A 72 -1.67 0.21 -6.84
C ASN A 72 -1.95 -1.18 -7.36
N LEU A 73 -2.20 -1.30 -8.65
CA LEU A 73 -2.32 -2.59 -9.31
C LEU A 73 -0.95 -3.28 -9.41
N VAL A 74 -0.91 -4.58 -9.19
CA VAL A 74 0.31 -5.38 -9.24
C VAL A 74 0.19 -6.45 -10.32
N VAL A 75 1.14 -6.48 -11.24
CA VAL A 75 1.27 -7.52 -12.26
C VAL A 75 2.47 -8.40 -11.89
N ILE A 76 2.23 -9.67 -11.61
CA ILE A 76 3.27 -10.63 -11.27
C ILE A 76 3.37 -11.64 -12.41
N GLU A 77 4.56 -11.78 -12.96
CA GLU A 77 4.90 -12.75 -13.98
C GLU A 77 5.93 -13.73 -13.44
N LEU A 78 5.67 -15.01 -13.60
CA LEU A 78 6.46 -16.11 -13.05
C LEU A 78 7.12 -16.92 -14.16
N LYS A 79 8.39 -17.28 -13.99
CA LYS A 79 9.08 -18.24 -14.84
C LYS A 79 9.93 -19.18 -14.00
N ARG A 80 9.86 -20.46 -14.31
CA ARG A 80 10.74 -21.47 -13.70
C ARG A 80 12.06 -21.66 -14.43
N THR A 81 12.22 -21.01 -15.60
CA THR A 81 13.39 -21.14 -16.47
C THR A 81 14.55 -20.24 -16.02
N GLU A 82 15.76 -20.59 -16.46
CA GLU A 82 16.98 -19.90 -16.04
C GLU A 82 17.27 -18.61 -16.81
N ASP A 83 16.51 -18.30 -17.86
CA ASP A 83 16.71 -17.12 -18.72
C ASP A 83 15.63 -16.03 -18.56
N GLY A 84 14.52 -16.35 -17.87
CA GLY A 84 13.36 -15.45 -17.72
C GLY A 84 12.57 -15.25 -19.02
N GLY A 85 13.06 -15.70 -20.17
CA GLY A 85 12.39 -15.55 -21.47
C GLY A 85 12.10 -14.08 -21.83
N HIS A 86 10.90 -13.80 -22.36
CA HIS A 86 10.41 -12.45 -22.71
C HIS A 86 9.39 -11.92 -21.70
N MET A 87 9.59 -12.20 -20.42
CA MET A 87 8.61 -11.85 -19.38
C MET A 87 8.49 -10.33 -19.18
N ASP A 88 9.52 -9.55 -19.46
CA ASP A 88 9.50 -8.09 -19.42
C ASP A 88 8.47 -7.50 -20.39
N LEU A 89 8.51 -7.95 -21.66
CA LEU A 89 7.55 -7.51 -22.68
C LEU A 89 6.13 -7.98 -22.38
N GLN A 90 5.97 -9.16 -21.77
CA GLN A 90 4.67 -9.67 -21.34
C GLN A 90 4.13 -8.80 -20.22
N ALA A 91 4.92 -8.56 -19.19
CA ALA A 91 4.53 -7.80 -18.01
C ALA A 91 4.18 -6.34 -18.35
N ILE A 92 4.93 -5.68 -19.24
CA ILE A 92 4.61 -4.32 -19.71
C ILE A 92 3.25 -4.28 -20.42
N ARG A 93 2.97 -5.24 -21.29
CA ARG A 93 1.65 -5.32 -21.94
C ARG A 93 0.54 -5.49 -20.92
N TYR A 94 0.73 -6.39 -19.96
CA TYR A 94 -0.26 -6.63 -18.92
C TYR A 94 -0.45 -5.42 -18.02
N ALA A 95 0.63 -4.72 -17.65
CA ALA A 95 0.56 -3.49 -16.90
C ALA A 95 -0.29 -2.42 -17.63
N SER A 96 -0.05 -2.25 -18.94
CA SER A 96 -0.86 -1.33 -19.75
C SER A 96 -2.34 -1.74 -19.84
N MET A 97 -2.64 -3.03 -19.81
CA MET A 97 -4.01 -3.55 -19.89
C MET A 97 -4.75 -3.40 -18.57
N VAL A 98 -4.10 -3.62 -17.42
CA VAL A 98 -4.73 -3.46 -16.11
C VAL A 98 -4.77 -2.01 -15.64
N SER A 99 -3.94 -1.12 -16.16
CA SER A 99 -3.88 0.28 -15.73
C SER A 99 -5.19 1.06 -15.82
N THR A 100 -6.17 0.53 -16.55
CA THR A 100 -7.50 1.11 -16.70
C THR A 100 -8.56 0.48 -15.79
N LEU A 101 -8.17 -0.49 -14.95
CA LEU A 101 -9.10 -1.13 -14.04
C LEU A 101 -9.54 -0.18 -12.94
N THR A 102 -10.85 -0.12 -12.73
CA THR A 102 -11.44 0.61 -11.60
C THR A 102 -11.50 -0.27 -10.35
N PHE A 103 -11.76 0.34 -9.19
CA PHE A 103 -11.98 -0.39 -7.95
C PHE A 103 -13.10 -1.43 -8.09
N ASP A 104 -14.26 -1.06 -8.66
CA ASP A 104 -15.38 -1.97 -8.84
C ASP A 104 -15.04 -3.16 -9.75
N GLN A 105 -14.32 -2.92 -10.85
CA GLN A 105 -13.85 -3.99 -11.73
C GLN A 105 -12.90 -4.94 -11.00
N SER A 106 -12.01 -4.40 -10.15
CA SER A 106 -11.09 -5.20 -9.34
C SER A 106 -11.82 -6.04 -8.29
N VAL A 107 -12.88 -5.50 -7.67
CA VAL A 107 -13.79 -6.25 -6.79
C VAL A 107 -14.48 -7.40 -7.55
N ASP A 108 -14.94 -7.18 -8.78
CA ASP A 108 -15.58 -8.22 -9.58
C ASP A 108 -14.60 -9.33 -9.98
N ILE A 109 -13.36 -8.97 -10.32
CA ILE A 109 -12.28 -9.92 -10.59
C ILE A 109 -12.01 -10.75 -9.32
N TYR A 110 -11.87 -10.11 -8.18
CA TYR A 110 -11.58 -10.78 -6.90
C TYR A 110 -12.74 -11.69 -6.46
N ARG A 111 -13.97 -11.27 -6.63
CA ARG A 111 -15.17 -12.11 -6.35
C ARG A 111 -15.15 -13.41 -7.16
N ARG A 112 -14.81 -13.33 -8.46
CA ARG A 112 -14.69 -14.50 -9.32
C ARG A 112 -13.53 -15.41 -8.90
N HIS A 113 -12.44 -14.82 -8.44
CA HIS A 113 -11.31 -15.58 -7.91
C HIS A 113 -11.69 -16.33 -6.63
N LEU A 114 -12.33 -15.67 -5.66
CA LEU A 114 -12.83 -16.29 -4.44
C LEU A 114 -13.79 -17.44 -4.75
N ALA A 115 -14.69 -17.28 -5.70
CA ALA A 115 -15.59 -18.35 -6.14
C ALA A 115 -14.83 -19.56 -6.70
N ARG A 116 -13.76 -19.37 -7.50
CA ARG A 116 -12.90 -20.46 -7.97
C ARG A 116 -12.17 -21.18 -6.84
N LEU A 117 -11.88 -20.49 -5.75
CA LEU A 117 -11.26 -21.05 -4.53
C LEU A 117 -12.29 -21.70 -3.58
N GLY A 118 -13.58 -21.75 -3.94
CA GLY A 118 -14.64 -22.26 -3.07
C GLY A 118 -14.99 -21.36 -1.90
N LYS A 119 -14.68 -20.05 -1.99
CA LYS A 119 -14.89 -19.02 -0.96
C LYS A 119 -15.94 -17.99 -1.38
N GLN A 120 -16.94 -18.39 -2.15
CA GLN A 120 -17.98 -17.51 -2.72
C GLN A 120 -18.85 -16.80 -1.69
N GLU A 121 -18.84 -17.26 -0.43
CA GLU A 121 -19.53 -16.62 0.70
C GLU A 121 -18.80 -15.39 1.25
N GLN A 122 -17.55 -15.19 0.86
CA GLN A 122 -16.75 -14.04 1.31
C GLN A 122 -17.09 -12.80 0.48
N ASP A 123 -17.23 -11.67 1.17
CA ASP A 123 -17.45 -10.38 0.51
C ASP A 123 -16.13 -9.82 -0.03
N ALA A 124 -15.93 -9.95 -1.34
CA ALA A 124 -14.73 -9.47 -2.02
C ALA A 124 -14.50 -7.97 -1.85
N ARG A 125 -15.57 -7.15 -1.84
CA ARG A 125 -15.47 -5.70 -1.63
C ARG A 125 -14.96 -5.42 -0.23
N ARG A 126 -15.55 -6.06 0.77
CA ARG A 126 -15.16 -5.86 2.15
C ARG A 126 -13.72 -6.30 2.41
N LEU A 127 -13.32 -7.46 1.90
CA LEU A 127 -11.95 -7.95 2.00
C LEU A 127 -10.94 -7.00 1.35
N LEU A 128 -11.27 -6.42 0.19
CA LEU A 128 -10.41 -5.47 -0.49
C LEU A 128 -10.28 -4.16 0.30
N LEU A 129 -11.40 -3.62 0.79
CA LEU A 129 -11.42 -2.43 1.64
C LEU A 129 -10.62 -2.65 2.93
N ASP A 130 -10.81 -3.80 3.59
CA ASP A 130 -10.08 -4.15 4.82
C ASP A 130 -8.57 -4.27 4.56
N PHE A 131 -8.17 -4.86 3.43
CA PHE A 131 -6.76 -4.95 3.02
C PHE A 131 -6.14 -3.57 2.80
N LEU A 132 -6.84 -2.68 2.09
CA LEU A 132 -6.40 -1.30 1.86
C LEU A 132 -6.51 -0.43 3.12
N GLY A 133 -7.18 -0.95 4.16
CA GLY A 133 -7.54 -0.21 5.33
C GLY A 133 -8.49 0.97 4.99
N TRP A 134 -9.37 0.83 4.02
CA TRP A 134 -10.36 1.83 3.60
C TRP A 134 -11.74 1.53 4.18
N ASP A 135 -12.48 2.56 4.60
CA ASP A 135 -13.88 2.42 5.02
C ASP A 135 -14.83 2.40 3.83
N GLU A 136 -14.50 3.15 2.78
CA GLU A 136 -15.20 3.22 1.49
C GLU A 136 -14.19 3.38 0.36
N GLN A 137 -14.60 3.07 -0.88
CA GLN A 137 -13.72 3.21 -2.03
C GLN A 137 -13.30 4.68 -2.24
N ASP A 138 -12.08 4.86 -2.69
CA ASP A 138 -11.51 6.13 -3.08
C ASP A 138 -10.93 5.99 -4.50
N ASP A 139 -11.71 6.41 -5.49
CA ASP A 139 -11.34 6.28 -6.91
C ASP A 139 -10.18 7.20 -7.29
N ASP A 140 -9.97 8.28 -6.53
CA ASP A 140 -8.85 9.20 -6.76
C ASP A 140 -7.52 8.63 -6.24
N GLU A 141 -7.56 7.70 -5.29
CA GLU A 141 -6.37 7.02 -4.75
C GLU A 141 -6.16 5.60 -5.31
N PHE A 142 -7.16 5.03 -5.98
CA PHE A 142 -7.07 3.69 -6.54
C PHE A 142 -6.32 3.66 -7.86
N ALA A 143 -5.40 2.69 -8.04
CA ALA A 143 -4.71 2.37 -9.28
C ALA A 143 -3.94 3.56 -9.90
N GLN A 144 -3.34 4.41 -9.06
CA GLN A 144 -2.51 5.53 -9.52
C GLN A 144 -1.24 5.09 -10.23
N ASP A 145 -0.76 3.87 -9.92
CA ASP A 145 0.41 3.26 -10.55
C ASP A 145 0.18 1.76 -10.77
N VAL A 146 1.01 1.16 -11.62
CA VAL A 146 1.06 -0.29 -11.82
C VAL A 146 2.46 -0.78 -11.48
N ARG A 147 2.53 -1.64 -10.46
CA ARG A 147 3.76 -2.30 -10.07
C ARG A 147 3.93 -3.62 -10.81
N ILE A 148 5.10 -3.86 -11.36
CA ILE A 148 5.47 -5.10 -12.05
C ILE A 148 6.45 -5.88 -11.18
N VAL A 149 6.18 -7.17 -10.98
CA VAL A 149 7.08 -8.11 -10.29
C VAL A 149 7.40 -9.26 -11.24
N LEU A 150 8.66 -9.36 -11.63
CA LEU A 150 9.18 -10.47 -12.39
C LEU A 150 9.85 -11.45 -11.43
N ALA A 151 9.39 -12.68 -11.34
CA ALA A 151 9.98 -13.70 -10.49
C ALA A 151 10.45 -14.89 -11.33
N SER A 152 11.75 -15.20 -11.28
CA SER A 152 12.37 -16.25 -12.09
C SER A 152 13.53 -16.91 -11.36
N ALA A 153 13.89 -18.13 -11.79
CA ALA A 153 15.07 -18.83 -11.27
C ALA A 153 16.37 -18.06 -11.55
N GLU A 154 16.50 -17.48 -12.73
CA GLU A 154 17.57 -16.58 -13.13
C GLU A 154 17.05 -15.53 -14.13
N PHE A 155 17.86 -14.52 -14.40
CA PHE A 155 17.56 -13.43 -15.33
C PHE A 155 18.72 -13.25 -16.31
N SER A 156 18.41 -13.20 -17.60
CA SER A 156 19.42 -12.92 -18.63
C SER A 156 19.94 -11.47 -18.50
N LYS A 157 21.12 -11.22 -19.06
CA LYS A 157 21.69 -9.86 -19.12
C LYS A 157 20.81 -8.91 -19.95
N GLU A 158 20.19 -9.42 -21.00
CA GLU A 158 19.28 -8.66 -21.84
C GLU A 158 18.06 -8.19 -21.06
N LEU A 159 17.41 -9.11 -20.35
CA LEU A 159 16.26 -8.80 -19.51
C LEU A 159 16.61 -7.80 -18.39
N THR A 160 17.71 -8.03 -17.68
CA THR A 160 18.14 -7.12 -16.60
C THR A 160 18.46 -5.72 -17.13
N SER A 161 19.07 -5.62 -18.34
CA SER A 161 19.33 -4.32 -18.98
C SER A 161 18.04 -3.60 -19.36
N SER A 162 17.06 -4.33 -19.92
CA SER A 162 15.72 -3.80 -20.22
C SER A 162 15.01 -3.28 -18.96
N VAL A 163 15.06 -4.07 -17.88
CA VAL A 163 14.44 -3.69 -16.61
C VAL A 163 15.09 -2.45 -15.99
N LEU A 164 16.41 -2.34 -16.02
CA LEU A 164 17.11 -1.15 -15.55
C LEU A 164 16.72 0.09 -16.36
N TRP A 165 16.63 -0.04 -17.68
CA TRP A 165 16.16 1.05 -18.55
C TRP A 165 14.72 1.47 -18.23
N LEU A 166 13.82 0.49 -18.00
CA LEU A 166 12.43 0.77 -17.60
C LEU A 166 12.37 1.49 -16.25
N LEU A 167 13.21 1.10 -15.29
CA LEU A 167 13.32 1.77 -13.99
C LEU A 167 13.76 3.23 -14.14
N ASP A 168 14.71 3.52 -15.04
CA ASP A 168 15.17 4.88 -15.34
C ASP A 168 14.07 5.73 -16.00
N HIS A 169 13.04 5.08 -16.58
CA HIS A 169 11.88 5.72 -17.19
C HIS A 169 10.63 5.68 -16.29
N ASP A 170 10.82 5.61 -14.98
CA ASP A 170 9.78 5.66 -13.97
C ASP A 170 8.78 4.48 -13.97
N ILE A 171 9.09 3.38 -14.65
CA ILE A 171 8.28 2.16 -14.56
C ILE A 171 8.62 1.42 -13.27
N ASN A 172 7.58 1.16 -12.44
CA ASN A 172 7.74 0.44 -11.17
C ASN A 172 7.85 -1.06 -11.43
N ILE A 173 9.09 -1.55 -11.61
CA ILE A 173 9.37 -2.94 -11.95
C ILE A 173 10.45 -3.52 -11.03
N ARG A 174 10.25 -4.77 -10.59
CA ARG A 174 11.17 -5.49 -9.70
C ARG A 174 11.50 -6.86 -10.29
N CYS A 175 12.75 -7.31 -10.08
CA CYS A 175 13.17 -8.67 -10.37
C CYS A 175 13.46 -9.40 -9.06
N VAL A 176 12.77 -10.51 -8.83
CA VAL A 176 12.96 -11.41 -7.69
C VAL A 176 13.47 -12.74 -8.18
N ARG A 177 14.67 -13.10 -7.76
CA ARG A 177 15.28 -14.38 -8.10
C ARG A 177 14.87 -15.46 -7.11
N LEU A 178 14.44 -16.62 -7.63
CA LEU A 178 13.98 -17.78 -6.89
C LEU A 178 14.93 -18.95 -7.16
N LYS A 179 16.04 -19.06 -6.43
CA LYS A 179 17.07 -20.05 -6.72
C LYS A 179 16.86 -21.31 -5.88
N PRO A 180 16.55 -22.48 -6.51
CA PRO A 180 16.35 -23.71 -5.78
C PRO A 180 17.66 -24.41 -5.44
N TYR A 181 17.68 -25.04 -4.25
CA TYR A 181 18.77 -25.86 -3.72
C TYR A 181 18.21 -27.17 -3.18
N ARG A 182 19.01 -28.21 -3.23
CA ARG A 182 18.66 -29.53 -2.68
C ARG A 182 19.44 -29.80 -1.38
N LEU A 183 18.71 -30.12 -0.33
CA LEU A 183 19.28 -30.59 0.94
C LEU A 183 18.60 -31.92 1.34
N GLY A 184 19.22 -33.05 0.95
CA GLY A 184 18.58 -34.36 1.06
C GLY A 184 17.31 -34.43 0.23
N ASP A 185 16.18 -34.73 0.88
CA ASP A 185 14.85 -34.78 0.23
C ASP A 185 14.12 -33.44 0.24
N GLN A 186 14.72 -32.41 0.83
CA GLN A 186 14.13 -31.07 0.92
C GLN A 186 14.61 -30.17 -0.22
N ILE A 187 13.70 -29.32 -0.71
CA ILE A 187 14.00 -28.24 -1.64
C ILE A 187 13.98 -26.94 -0.85
N LEU A 188 15.10 -26.23 -0.84
CA LEU A 188 15.23 -24.89 -0.31
C LEU A 188 15.18 -23.91 -1.47
N VAL A 189 14.57 -22.75 -1.27
CA VAL A 189 14.55 -21.67 -2.29
C VAL A 189 15.18 -20.44 -1.66
N ASP A 190 16.26 -19.96 -2.27
CA ASP A 190 16.82 -18.65 -1.94
C ASP A 190 16.06 -17.58 -2.73
N VAL A 191 15.43 -16.67 -2.02
CA VAL A 191 14.59 -15.60 -2.58
C VAL A 191 15.30 -14.27 -2.41
N GLN A 192 15.63 -13.63 -3.52
CA GLN A 192 16.37 -12.37 -3.51
C GLN A 192 15.77 -11.36 -4.50
N GLN A 193 15.42 -10.18 -4.03
CA GLN A 193 15.22 -9.05 -4.95
C GLN A 193 16.58 -8.62 -5.50
N ILE A 194 16.75 -8.70 -6.82
CA ILE A 194 18.01 -8.36 -7.50
C ILE A 194 17.95 -7.03 -8.23
N ILE A 195 16.75 -6.55 -8.56
CA ILE A 195 16.50 -5.25 -9.20
C ILE A 195 15.19 -4.67 -8.63
N PRO A 196 15.18 -3.41 -8.16
CA PRO A 196 16.38 -2.68 -7.71
C PRO A 196 17.04 -3.41 -6.54
N LEU A 197 18.33 -3.19 -6.32
CA LEU A 197 18.99 -3.71 -5.11
C LEU A 197 18.30 -3.13 -3.88
N PRO A 198 18.05 -3.93 -2.82
CA PRO A 198 17.35 -3.48 -1.63
C PRO A 198 17.95 -2.20 -1.01
N GLU A 199 19.27 -2.11 -0.99
CA GLU A 199 20.02 -0.98 -0.44
C GLU A 199 19.84 0.32 -1.25
N ILE A 200 19.49 0.19 -2.53
CA ILE A 200 19.25 1.32 -3.45
C ILE A 200 17.75 1.63 -3.54
N ALA A 201 16.90 0.63 -3.27
CA ALA A 201 15.45 0.75 -3.41
C ALA A 201 14.88 1.89 -2.56
N GLU A 202 15.28 2.02 -1.30
CA GLU A 202 14.85 3.12 -0.43
C GLU A 202 15.27 4.49 -0.96
N TYR A 203 16.49 4.59 -1.50
CA TYR A 203 16.96 5.84 -2.09
C TYR A 203 16.19 6.19 -3.36
N GLN A 204 15.94 5.20 -4.22
CA GLN A 204 15.16 5.38 -5.46
C GLN A 204 13.70 5.74 -5.16
N ILE A 205 13.09 5.12 -4.14
CA ILE A 205 11.74 5.49 -3.68
C ILE A 205 11.71 6.96 -3.27
N ARG A 206 12.64 7.42 -2.46
CA ARG A 206 12.71 8.84 -2.04
C ARG A 206 12.94 9.79 -3.22
N VAL A 207 13.76 9.40 -4.19
CA VAL A 207 14.01 10.19 -5.40
C VAL A 207 12.73 10.25 -6.26
N ARG A 208 12.03 9.10 -6.45
CA ARG A 208 10.77 9.04 -7.18
C ARG A 208 9.68 9.85 -6.50
N GLU A 209 9.50 9.70 -5.19
CA GLU A 209 8.54 10.53 -4.43
C GLU A 209 8.82 12.02 -4.58
N LYS A 210 10.10 12.41 -4.59
CA LYS A 210 10.49 13.81 -4.84
C LYS A 210 10.14 14.25 -6.25
N VAL A 211 10.48 13.43 -7.25
CA VAL A 211 10.19 13.72 -8.68
C VAL A 211 8.69 13.68 -8.96
N GLN A 212 7.95 12.74 -8.38
CA GLN A 212 6.49 12.70 -8.48
C GLN A 212 5.85 13.93 -7.83
N LYS A 213 6.30 14.32 -6.63
CA LYS A 213 5.84 15.56 -6.01
C LYS A 213 6.15 16.79 -6.87
N GLU A 214 7.32 16.82 -7.52
CA GLU A 214 7.68 17.88 -8.46
C GLU A 214 6.88 17.85 -9.77
N ARG A 215 6.55 16.66 -10.30
CA ARG A 215 5.68 16.49 -11.48
C ARG A 215 4.21 16.77 -11.15
N GLN A 216 3.71 16.25 -10.03
CA GLN A 216 2.35 16.55 -9.55
C GLN A 216 2.16 18.05 -9.30
N SER A 217 3.19 18.75 -8.84
CA SER A 217 3.15 20.20 -8.73
C SER A 217 3.09 20.93 -10.09
N ARG A 218 3.45 20.25 -11.19
CA ARG A 218 3.45 20.82 -12.57
C ARG A 218 2.23 20.42 -13.39
N THR A 219 1.57 19.30 -13.10
CA THR A 219 0.54 18.71 -13.98
C THR A 219 -0.82 18.50 -13.33
N SER A 220 -0.93 18.60 -12.00
CA SER A 220 -2.21 18.30 -11.36
C SER A 220 -3.09 19.53 -11.19
N ASN A 221 -4.35 19.40 -11.56
CA ASN A 221 -5.48 20.08 -10.93
C ASN A 221 -5.63 19.67 -9.45
N ALA A 222 -4.59 19.26 -8.77
CA ALA A 222 -4.63 19.00 -7.35
C ALA A 222 -5.01 20.33 -6.68
N ASP A 223 -6.07 20.27 -5.94
CA ASP A 223 -6.62 21.41 -5.22
C ASP A 223 -5.64 21.85 -4.11
N PHE A 224 -4.64 22.63 -4.51
CA PHE A 224 -3.67 23.25 -3.62
C PHE A 224 -4.25 24.45 -2.86
N THR A 225 -5.56 24.59 -2.84
CA THR A 225 -6.22 25.67 -2.13
C THR A 225 -5.84 25.61 -0.65
N ARG A 226 -5.25 26.67 -0.19
CA ARG A 226 -5.04 26.89 1.25
C ARG A 226 -6.22 27.66 1.80
N PHE A 227 -6.46 27.48 3.06
CA PHE A 227 -7.60 28.06 3.73
C PHE A 227 -7.16 28.90 4.94
N ASP A 228 -7.79 30.04 5.06
CA ASP A 228 -7.82 30.78 6.31
C ASP A 228 -8.98 30.24 7.13
N VAL A 229 -8.71 29.88 8.38
CA VAL A 229 -9.70 29.35 9.30
C VAL A 229 -9.77 30.18 10.56
N GLN A 230 -10.96 30.30 11.14
CA GLN A 230 -11.19 30.99 12.40
C GLN A 230 -11.98 30.08 13.34
N PHE A 231 -11.60 30.10 14.60
CA PHE A 231 -12.27 29.39 15.69
C PHE A 231 -12.28 30.27 16.94
N ASP A 232 -13.46 30.66 17.40
CA ASP A 232 -13.68 31.47 18.62
C ASP A 232 -12.80 32.73 18.68
N GLY A 233 -12.64 33.42 17.55
CA GLY A 233 -11.80 34.62 17.40
C GLY A 233 -10.32 34.36 17.09
N GLU A 234 -9.80 33.17 17.33
CA GLU A 234 -8.46 32.76 16.89
C GLU A 234 -8.44 32.51 15.39
N ARG A 235 -7.47 33.10 14.68
CA ARG A 235 -7.34 32.96 13.24
C ARG A 235 -6.02 32.31 12.87
N SER A 236 -6.07 31.33 11.97
CA SER A 236 -4.91 30.73 11.33
C SER A 236 -5.05 30.85 9.81
N THR A 237 -3.98 31.24 9.14
CA THR A 237 -3.99 31.58 7.71
C THR A 237 -3.16 30.62 6.89
N SER A 238 -3.51 30.47 5.62
CA SER A 238 -2.76 29.69 4.62
C SER A 238 -2.53 28.22 5.02
N MET A 239 -3.55 27.57 5.59
CA MET A 239 -3.49 26.18 6.02
C MET A 239 -3.88 25.21 4.89
N TRP A 240 -3.20 24.08 4.83
CA TRP A 240 -3.67 22.94 4.03
C TRP A 240 -4.98 22.39 4.59
N LYS A 241 -5.83 21.82 3.75
CA LYS A 241 -7.13 21.23 4.15
C LYS A 241 -7.03 20.35 5.39
N ARG A 242 -6.09 19.41 5.41
CA ARG A 242 -5.86 18.50 6.56
C ARG A 242 -5.52 19.26 7.85
N ASN A 243 -4.69 20.29 7.75
CA ASN A 243 -4.28 21.08 8.91
C ASN A 243 -5.41 22.02 9.38
N ALA A 244 -6.20 22.52 8.45
CA ALA A 244 -7.37 23.37 8.76
C ALA A 244 -8.41 22.60 9.57
N ILE A 245 -8.79 21.41 9.15
CA ILE A 245 -9.76 20.59 9.90
C ILE A 245 -9.17 20.06 11.21
N HIS A 246 -7.88 19.66 11.24
CA HIS A 246 -7.19 19.29 12.47
C HIS A 246 -7.22 20.42 13.48
N PHE A 247 -6.86 21.65 13.08
CA PHE A 247 -6.90 22.83 13.92
C PHE A 247 -8.27 23.00 14.58
N LEU A 248 -9.35 22.96 13.79
CA LEU A 248 -10.71 23.11 14.32
C LEU A 248 -11.11 21.99 15.28
N CYS A 249 -10.81 20.73 14.93
CA CYS A 249 -11.13 19.59 15.79
C CYS A 249 -10.33 19.62 17.10
N LYS A 250 -9.04 19.95 17.05
CA LYS A 250 -8.19 20.07 18.23
C LYS A 250 -8.69 21.18 19.15
N ARG A 251 -9.00 22.37 18.60
CA ARG A 251 -9.56 23.49 19.37
C ARG A 251 -10.92 23.16 19.99
N ALA A 252 -11.78 22.46 19.25
CA ALA A 252 -13.05 22.00 19.81
C ALA A 252 -12.84 21.08 21.02
N CYS A 253 -11.88 20.14 20.94
CA CYS A 253 -11.54 19.27 22.06
C CYS A 253 -10.95 20.04 23.25
N GLU A 254 -10.12 21.02 23.03
CA GLU A 254 -9.59 21.91 24.08
C GLU A 254 -10.68 22.75 24.77
N LYS A 255 -11.82 22.97 24.10
CA LYS A 255 -13.01 23.63 24.63
C LYS A 255 -14.06 22.68 25.22
N GLY A 256 -13.71 21.38 25.35
CA GLY A 256 -14.54 20.40 26.06
C GLY A 256 -15.33 19.44 25.18
N THR A 257 -15.21 19.52 23.84
CA THR A 257 -15.72 18.47 22.95
C THR A 257 -14.85 17.21 23.10
N THR A 258 -15.44 16.04 23.06
CA THR A 258 -14.68 14.78 23.15
C THR A 258 -14.29 14.26 21.77
N PRO A 259 -13.17 13.51 21.66
CA PRO A 259 -12.83 12.80 20.41
C PRO A 259 -13.98 11.91 19.90
N ASP A 260 -14.73 11.25 20.78
CA ASP A 260 -15.87 10.39 20.43
C ASP A 260 -17.03 11.17 19.82
N GLU A 261 -17.30 12.40 20.29
CA GLU A 261 -18.30 13.28 19.68
C GLU A 261 -17.92 13.68 18.26
N LEU A 262 -16.63 13.90 17.98
CA LEU A 262 -16.14 14.18 16.63
C LEU A 262 -16.18 12.94 15.73
N ILE A 263 -15.90 11.75 16.28
CA ILE A 263 -16.07 10.48 15.55
C ILE A 263 -17.54 10.30 15.17
N ALA A 264 -18.45 10.54 16.09
CA ALA A 264 -19.89 10.45 15.83
C ALA A 264 -20.38 11.52 14.82
N LEU A 265 -19.78 12.71 14.81
CA LEU A 265 -20.08 13.77 13.84
C LEU A 265 -19.65 13.39 12.42
N PHE A 266 -18.56 12.65 12.29
CA PHE A 266 -18.03 12.16 11.02
C PHE A 266 -18.36 10.68 10.84
N ASP A 267 -19.66 10.35 10.87
CA ASP A 267 -20.22 8.99 10.87
C ASP A 267 -19.76 8.09 9.71
N TRP A 268 -19.34 8.70 8.59
CA TRP A 268 -18.78 7.99 7.45
C TRP A 268 -17.28 7.60 7.62
N ARG A 269 -16.63 7.96 8.77
CA ARG A 269 -15.23 7.68 9.07
C ARG A 269 -15.01 7.23 10.53
N PRO A 270 -15.76 6.26 11.07
CA PRO A 270 -15.77 5.97 12.51
C PRO A 270 -14.40 5.58 13.08
N ASN A 271 -13.54 4.91 12.29
CA ASN A 271 -12.25 4.40 12.76
C ASN A 271 -11.06 5.23 12.24
N ARG A 272 -11.29 6.41 11.64
CA ARG A 272 -10.27 7.17 10.92
C ARG A 272 -10.29 8.67 11.19
N VAL A 273 -10.88 9.09 12.29
CA VAL A 273 -10.78 10.49 12.74
C VAL A 273 -9.59 10.63 13.68
N TRP A 274 -9.51 9.74 14.66
CA TRP A 274 -8.49 9.72 15.69
C TRP A 274 -7.90 8.32 15.88
N TYR A 275 -6.57 8.25 16.04
CA TYR A 275 -5.89 7.07 16.56
C TYR A 275 -5.50 7.35 18.02
N ALA A 276 -5.89 6.47 18.93
CA ALA A 276 -5.69 6.66 20.35
C ALA A 276 -4.70 5.66 20.94
N VAL A 277 -3.83 6.14 21.83
CA VAL A 277 -3.00 5.32 22.70
C VAL A 277 -3.20 5.74 24.15
N ASP A 278 -3.00 4.80 25.08
CA ASP A 278 -3.13 5.08 26.51
C ASP A 278 -1.94 5.91 27.03
N GLY A 279 -2.22 6.79 27.94
CA GLY A 279 -1.21 7.68 28.58
C GLY A 279 -1.02 9.01 27.85
N THR A 280 -0.31 9.93 28.52
CA THR A 280 0.12 11.21 27.96
C THR A 280 1.58 11.04 27.51
N VAL A 281 1.80 10.99 26.20
CA VAL A 281 3.10 10.70 25.60
C VAL A 281 3.44 11.70 24.51
N ASP A 282 4.72 11.88 24.22
CA ASP A 282 5.24 12.65 23.10
C ASP A 282 5.11 11.89 21.77
N ALA A 283 5.51 12.49 20.66
CA ALA A 283 5.45 11.93 19.32
C ALA A 283 6.13 10.55 19.24
N ALA A 284 7.32 10.40 19.78
CA ALA A 284 8.08 9.16 19.76
C ALA A 284 7.39 8.05 20.61
N GLY A 285 6.89 8.43 21.77
CA GLY A 285 6.11 7.55 22.64
C GLY A 285 4.80 7.10 21.99
N PHE A 286 4.12 8.01 21.30
CA PHE A 286 2.91 7.73 20.56
C PHE A 286 3.14 6.70 19.47
N GLU A 287 4.12 6.91 18.60
CA GLU A 287 4.45 5.97 17.51
C GLU A 287 4.77 4.57 18.04
N LYS A 288 5.58 4.51 19.11
CA LYS A 288 5.94 3.24 19.74
C LYS A 288 4.70 2.50 20.29
N LEU A 289 3.82 3.18 21.00
CA LEU A 289 2.62 2.57 21.58
C LEU A 289 1.61 2.19 20.49
N ALA A 290 1.46 3.01 19.45
CA ALA A 290 0.61 2.71 18.31
C ALA A 290 1.07 1.47 17.53
N ALA A 291 2.38 1.34 17.29
CA ALA A 291 2.96 0.15 16.67
C ALA A 291 2.77 -1.11 17.53
N MET A 292 2.95 -1.00 18.85
CA MET A 292 2.69 -2.12 19.78
C MET A 292 1.22 -2.52 19.79
N LYS A 293 0.29 -1.56 19.78
CA LYS A 293 -1.15 -1.80 19.73
C LYS A 293 -1.55 -2.51 18.44
N ALA A 294 -1.02 -2.07 17.30
CA ALA A 294 -1.24 -2.72 16.01
C ALA A 294 -0.73 -4.16 15.99
N SER A 295 0.48 -4.41 16.53
CA SER A 295 1.07 -5.76 16.62
C SER A 295 0.31 -6.72 17.56
N SER A 296 -0.47 -6.17 18.49
CA SER A 296 -1.27 -6.94 19.46
C SER A 296 -2.72 -7.19 19.01
N GLY A 297 -3.01 -7.03 17.71
CA GLY A 297 -4.35 -7.24 17.15
C GLY A 297 -5.28 -6.02 17.23
N GLY A 298 -4.74 -4.85 17.53
CA GLY A 298 -5.46 -3.57 17.43
C GLY A 298 -5.52 -3.06 15.98
N PRO A 299 -6.11 -1.88 15.76
CA PRO A 299 -6.21 -1.28 14.44
C PRO A 299 -4.80 -1.05 13.84
N PRO A 300 -4.61 -1.24 12.52
CA PRO A 300 -3.32 -1.04 11.87
C PRO A 300 -2.86 0.42 12.02
N PHE A 301 -1.56 0.61 12.23
CA PHE A 301 -0.95 1.93 12.35
C PHE A 301 0.08 2.16 11.25
N ASP A 302 -0.15 3.20 10.46
CA ASP A 302 0.81 3.75 9.50
C ASP A 302 1.01 5.23 9.83
N HIS A 303 2.20 5.61 10.27
CA HIS A 303 2.53 6.96 10.73
C HIS A 303 2.22 8.03 9.66
N ARG A 304 2.31 7.71 8.37
CA ARG A 304 2.03 8.64 7.25
C ARG A 304 0.56 9.08 7.20
N ARG A 305 -0.34 8.30 7.81
CA ARG A 305 -1.78 8.54 7.81
C ARG A 305 -2.25 9.38 9.00
N TRP A 306 -1.37 9.71 9.93
CA TRP A 306 -1.70 10.41 11.16
C TRP A 306 -0.80 11.63 11.36
N LEU A 307 -1.33 12.66 11.97
CA LEU A 307 -0.59 13.84 12.39
C LEU A 307 -0.03 13.56 13.78
N CYS A 308 1.24 13.17 13.85
CA CYS A 308 1.88 12.65 15.06
C CYS A 308 2.96 13.57 15.66
N ASP A 309 3.18 14.78 15.12
CA ASP A 309 4.13 15.72 15.71
C ASP A 309 3.62 16.21 17.07
N ASP A 310 4.52 16.55 18.00
CA ASP A 310 4.17 16.92 19.38
C ASP A 310 3.13 18.05 19.48
N ASP A 311 3.20 19.02 18.58
CA ASP A 311 2.24 20.14 18.50
C ASP A 311 0.89 19.73 17.88
N GLN A 312 0.82 18.57 17.21
CA GLN A 312 -0.38 18.04 16.57
C GLN A 312 -1.15 17.07 17.47
N LEU A 313 -0.46 16.42 18.40
CA LEU A 313 -1.10 15.49 19.32
C LEU A 313 -2.12 16.19 20.23
N LEU A 314 -3.19 15.47 20.54
CA LEU A 314 -4.21 15.88 21.53
C LEU A 314 -4.11 14.96 22.74
N HIS A 315 -3.96 15.57 23.92
CA HIS A 315 -3.94 14.86 25.20
C HIS A 315 -5.25 15.14 25.96
N THR A 316 -6.06 14.10 26.15
CA THR A 316 -7.31 14.22 26.91
C THR A 316 -7.71 12.88 27.51
N ASN A 317 -8.41 12.92 28.65
CA ASN A 317 -8.94 11.72 29.33
C ASN A 317 -7.92 10.59 29.57
N GLY A 318 -6.64 10.95 29.83
CA GLY A 318 -5.59 9.97 30.09
C GLY A 318 -5.08 9.23 28.83
N CYS A 319 -5.46 9.69 27.65
CA CYS A 319 -5.02 9.16 26.35
C CYS A 319 -4.37 10.25 25.50
N THR A 320 -3.54 9.81 24.56
CA THR A 320 -2.97 10.64 23.49
C THR A 320 -3.60 10.24 22.17
N TYR A 321 -4.02 11.22 21.38
CA TYR A 321 -4.72 11.05 20.11
C TYR A 321 -3.95 11.71 18.99
N ALA A 322 -3.76 11.00 17.87
CA ALA A 322 -3.30 11.57 16.60
C ALA A 322 -4.49 11.70 15.63
N PHE A 323 -4.57 12.83 14.94
CA PHE A 323 -5.62 13.11 13.97
C PHE A 323 -5.25 12.57 12.59
N SER A 324 -6.22 12.11 11.82
CA SER A 324 -5.97 11.62 10.47
C SER A 324 -5.42 12.72 9.57
N SER A 325 -4.40 12.40 8.77
CA SER A 325 -3.85 13.28 7.74
C SER A 325 -4.65 13.24 6.42
N GLN A 326 -5.59 12.30 6.30
CA GLN A 326 -6.31 11.99 5.05
C GLN A 326 -7.63 12.78 4.95
N TRP A 327 -7.53 14.08 4.68
CA TRP A 327 -8.69 14.96 4.48
C TRP A 327 -8.55 15.74 3.18
N GLY A 328 -9.44 15.49 2.23
CA GLY A 328 -9.47 16.17 0.93
C GLY A 328 -10.84 16.16 0.26
N GLY A 329 -10.92 16.71 -0.95
CA GLY A 329 -12.09 16.66 -1.82
C GLY A 329 -13.41 17.12 -1.20
N ALA A 330 -14.50 16.52 -1.66
CA ALA A 330 -15.87 16.84 -1.19
C ALA A 330 -16.10 16.48 0.28
N LYS A 331 -15.44 15.44 0.78
CA LYS A 331 -15.54 14.98 2.18
C LYS A 331 -15.03 16.03 3.16
N TRP A 332 -13.94 16.74 2.82
CA TRP A 332 -13.44 17.83 3.64
C TRP A 332 -14.45 18.97 3.76
N HIS A 333 -15.07 19.39 2.65
CA HIS A 333 -16.08 20.46 2.66
C HIS A 333 -17.31 20.05 3.50
N ARG A 334 -17.74 18.79 3.39
CA ARG A 334 -18.83 18.24 4.23
C ARG A 334 -18.48 18.30 5.72
N ALA A 335 -17.27 17.90 6.09
CA ALA A 335 -16.82 17.93 7.48
C ALA A 335 -16.74 19.35 8.04
N MET A 336 -16.18 20.29 7.27
CA MET A 336 -16.11 21.69 7.69
C MET A 336 -17.48 22.31 7.92
N LYS A 337 -18.45 21.99 7.06
CA LYS A 337 -19.84 22.44 7.20
C LYS A 337 -20.49 21.85 8.45
N LEU A 338 -20.31 20.56 8.71
CA LEU A 338 -20.84 19.91 9.91
C LEU A 338 -20.24 20.48 11.21
N LEU A 339 -18.95 20.82 11.23
CA LEU A 339 -18.35 21.51 12.38
C LEU A 339 -18.99 22.87 12.63
N GLN A 340 -19.26 23.66 11.59
CA GLN A 340 -19.95 24.95 11.73
C GLN A 340 -21.38 24.79 12.25
N GLU A 341 -22.13 23.82 11.73
CA GLU A 341 -23.53 23.57 12.11
C GLU A 341 -23.65 23.02 13.54
N LYS A 342 -22.73 22.12 13.93
CA LYS A 342 -22.76 21.45 15.23
C LYS A 342 -22.29 22.35 16.37
N TYR A 343 -21.32 23.24 16.09
CA TYR A 343 -20.68 24.08 17.10
C TYR A 343 -20.79 25.58 16.80
N PRO A 344 -22.02 26.14 16.68
CA PRO A 344 -22.23 27.55 16.36
C PRO A 344 -21.60 28.49 17.40
N GLN A 345 -21.48 28.04 18.67
CA GLN A 345 -20.87 28.79 19.75
C GLN A 345 -19.40 29.12 19.55
N PHE A 346 -18.69 28.38 18.69
CA PHE A 346 -17.26 28.60 18.40
C PHE A 346 -17.02 29.55 17.23
N ASN A 347 -18.05 30.09 16.59
CA ASN A 347 -17.94 31.04 15.47
C ASN A 347 -16.95 30.56 14.39
N ILE A 348 -17.07 29.29 14.00
CA ILE A 348 -16.18 28.68 13.01
C ILE A 348 -16.43 29.31 11.66
N SER A 349 -15.36 29.81 11.00
CA SER A 349 -15.42 30.22 9.61
C SER A 349 -14.17 29.76 8.86
N TYR A 350 -14.31 29.57 7.56
CA TYR A 350 -13.20 29.25 6.67
C TYR A 350 -13.41 29.81 5.27
N SER A 351 -12.32 30.24 4.63
CA SER A 351 -12.34 30.75 3.25
C SER A 351 -11.01 30.41 2.57
N PRO A 352 -10.98 30.25 1.25
CA PRO A 352 -9.73 30.14 0.53
C PRO A 352 -8.83 31.34 0.86
N THR A 353 -7.54 31.07 1.06
CA THR A 353 -6.53 32.13 1.23
C THR A 353 -6.41 32.91 -0.09
N ALA A 354 -6.44 34.22 0.01
CA ALA A 354 -6.35 35.13 -1.14
C ALA A 354 -4.96 35.07 -1.80
#